data_0d6ab9f510c5db3f4dcfde3c40e0536a
#
_entry.id   0d6ab9f510c5db3f4dcfde3c40e0536a
#
_cell.length_a   1.000
_cell.length_b   1.000
_cell.length_c   1.000
_cell.angle_alpha   90.00
_cell.angle_beta   90.00
_cell.angle_gamma   90.00
#
_symmetry.space_group_name_H-M   'P 1'
#
loop_
_entity.id
_entity.type
_entity.pdbx_description
1 polymer ?
#
loop_
_entity_poly.entity_id
_entity_poly.type
_entity_poly.pdbx_seq_one_letter_code
_entity_poly.pdbx_strand_id
1 'polypeptide(L)'
;MPVRKLTQVIRKPVEEVFGTVIDVANFPRWNPTTPSARKLTAGATGEGTQFELEIKGFGKVLQELQEFRPNQQVRIVPHFKVLTGGHRFIFTADRNGTRVDHELEMTPKGVFKIFIPLMGMMGKKNLRDTANALQSYLERT
;
A
#
# COMPACT_ATOMS: atom_id res chain seq x y z
N MET A 1 -0.44 -18.89 -4.39
CA MET A 1 -0.69 -17.53 -3.87
C MET A 1 0.10 -16.53 -4.71
N PRO A 2 -0.57 -15.67 -5.46
CA PRO A 2 0.16 -14.69 -6.27
C PRO A 2 0.74 -13.60 -5.38
N VAL A 3 2.05 -13.64 -5.21
CA VAL A 3 2.80 -12.58 -4.55
C VAL A 3 3.60 -11.85 -5.61
N ARG A 4 3.47 -10.54 -5.65
CA ARG A 4 4.25 -9.69 -6.55
C ARG A 4 5.20 -8.85 -5.71
N LYS A 5 6.42 -8.70 -6.20
CA LYS A 5 7.48 -7.96 -5.51
C LYS A 5 8.04 -6.89 -6.42
N LEU A 6 8.40 -5.77 -5.82
CA LEU A 6 9.05 -4.67 -6.52
C LEU A 6 9.94 -3.93 -5.55
N THR A 7 11.13 -3.53 -6.00
CA THR A 7 12.06 -2.75 -5.19
C THR A 7 12.29 -1.40 -5.87
N GLN A 8 12.30 -0.33 -5.07
CA GLN A 8 12.61 1.01 -5.55
C GLN A 8 13.50 1.74 -4.54
N VAL A 9 14.20 2.76 -5.01
CA VAL A 9 14.97 3.66 -4.15
C VAL A 9 14.40 5.06 -4.30
N ILE A 10 14.00 5.65 -3.17
CA ILE A 10 13.45 7.01 -3.12
C ILE A 10 14.46 7.91 -2.44
N ARG A 11 14.75 9.06 -3.05
CA ARG A 11 15.78 10.00 -2.58
C ARG A 11 15.29 10.87 -1.42
N LYS A 12 14.79 10.24 -0.37
CA LYS A 12 14.30 10.90 0.83
C LYS A 12 14.63 10.05 2.05
N PRO A 13 14.76 10.68 3.24
CA PRO A 13 15.03 9.93 4.46
C PRO A 13 13.93 8.91 4.78
N VAL A 14 14.30 7.84 5.46
CA VAL A 14 13.37 6.75 5.78
C VAL A 14 12.15 7.25 6.58
N GLU A 15 12.35 8.19 7.49
CA GLU A 15 11.26 8.74 8.31
C GLU A 15 10.21 9.43 7.44
N GLU A 16 10.65 10.14 6.41
CA GLU A 16 9.75 10.84 5.50
C GLU A 16 9.00 9.87 4.59
N VAL A 17 9.70 8.86 4.06
CA VAL A 17 9.09 7.86 3.20
C VAL A 17 8.09 7.02 3.99
N PHE A 18 8.48 6.54 5.16
CA PHE A 18 7.60 5.76 6.03
C PHE A 18 6.37 6.57 6.45
N GLY A 19 6.58 7.82 6.87
CA GLY A 19 5.49 8.72 7.28
C GLY A 19 4.47 8.95 6.18
N THR A 20 4.91 9.03 4.93
CA THR A 20 4.01 9.19 3.77
C THR A 20 3.19 7.93 3.53
N VAL A 21 3.81 6.75 3.64
CA VAL A 21 3.12 5.48 3.39
C VAL A 21 2.06 5.18 4.45
N ILE A 22 2.34 5.46 5.72
CA ILE A 22 1.37 5.20 6.79
C ILE A 22 0.25 6.25 6.86
N ASP A 23 0.42 7.38 6.18
CA ASP A 23 -0.58 8.45 6.15
C ASP A 23 -1.61 8.16 5.06
N VAL A 24 -2.37 7.10 5.25
CA VAL A 24 -3.32 6.59 4.27
C VAL A 24 -4.42 7.60 3.96
N ALA A 25 -4.78 8.44 4.93
CA ALA A 25 -5.79 9.48 4.72
C ALA A 25 -5.37 10.49 3.64
N ASN A 26 -4.07 10.63 3.38
CA ASN A 26 -3.54 11.52 2.34
C ASN A 26 -3.21 10.81 1.03
N PHE A 27 -3.52 9.52 0.89
CA PHE A 27 -3.31 8.79 -0.36
C PHE A 27 -3.92 9.48 -1.58
N PRO A 28 -5.11 10.12 -1.50
CA PRO A 28 -5.65 10.80 -2.68
C PRO A 28 -4.73 11.87 -3.28
N ARG A 29 -3.77 12.39 -2.51
CA ARG A 29 -2.83 13.39 -3.00
C ARG A 29 -1.82 12.83 -3.99
N TRP A 30 -1.52 11.54 -3.92
CA TRP A 30 -0.46 10.96 -4.76
C TRP A 30 -0.83 9.62 -5.41
N ASN A 31 -1.77 8.87 -4.85
CA ASN A 31 -2.13 7.55 -5.37
C ASN A 31 -3.34 7.66 -6.30
N PRO A 32 -3.16 7.42 -7.62
CA PRO A 32 -4.25 7.60 -8.58
C PRO A 32 -5.38 6.58 -8.44
N THR A 33 -5.16 5.49 -7.69
CA THR A 33 -6.20 4.47 -7.48
C THR A 33 -7.12 4.77 -6.30
N THR A 34 -6.82 5.81 -5.52
CA THR A 34 -7.55 6.13 -4.29
C THR A 34 -8.08 7.57 -4.35
N PRO A 35 -9.29 7.78 -4.93
CA PRO A 35 -9.85 9.14 -5.03
C PRO A 35 -10.25 9.76 -3.69
N SER A 36 -10.55 8.95 -2.67
CA SER A 36 -10.85 9.48 -1.34
C SER A 36 -10.40 8.53 -0.25
N ALA A 37 -10.09 9.09 0.92
CA ALA A 37 -9.66 8.31 2.08
C ALA A 37 -9.90 9.10 3.35
N ARG A 38 -10.23 8.40 4.44
CA ARG A 38 -10.36 9.02 5.77
C ARG A 38 -9.94 8.05 6.85
N LYS A 39 -9.38 8.58 7.92
CA LYS A 39 -8.98 7.81 9.10
C LYS A 39 -10.19 7.57 9.99
N LEU A 40 -10.40 6.32 10.39
CA LEU A 40 -11.52 5.93 11.25
C LEU A 40 -11.14 5.83 12.72
N THR A 41 -9.91 5.42 13.00
CA THR A 41 -9.43 5.22 14.37
C THR A 41 -8.85 6.52 14.91
N ALA A 42 -9.28 6.93 16.10
CA ALA A 42 -8.73 8.11 16.75
C ALA A 42 -7.32 7.85 17.29
N GLY A 43 -6.56 8.90 17.50
CA GLY A 43 -5.23 8.83 18.09
C GLY A 43 -4.11 8.70 17.08
N ALA A 44 -2.91 8.40 17.56
CA ALA A 44 -1.72 8.27 16.72
C ALA A 44 -1.85 7.08 15.77
N THR A 45 -1.31 7.22 14.56
CA THR A 45 -1.29 6.14 13.58
C THR A 45 -0.29 5.07 13.99
N GLY A 46 -0.72 3.82 13.99
CA GLY A 46 0.10 2.69 14.38
C GLY A 46 -0.57 1.36 14.10
N GLU A 47 -0.18 0.33 14.84
CA GLU A 47 -0.78 -1.01 14.69
C GLU A 47 -2.30 -0.94 14.90
N GLY A 48 -3.04 -1.54 13.96
CA GLY A 48 -4.49 -1.60 14.06
C GLY A 48 -5.25 -0.36 13.62
N THR A 49 -4.56 0.71 13.23
CA THR A 49 -5.22 1.92 12.73
C THR A 49 -6.01 1.59 11.46
N GLN A 50 -7.26 2.03 11.42
CA GLN A 50 -8.17 1.75 10.30
C GLN A 50 -8.49 3.00 9.49
N PHE A 51 -8.66 2.78 8.19
CA PHE A 51 -9.00 3.83 7.22
C PHE A 51 -10.11 3.32 6.32
N GLU A 52 -10.98 4.23 5.88
CA GLU A 52 -11.94 3.94 4.82
C GLU A 52 -11.45 4.63 3.56
N LEU A 53 -11.25 3.86 2.49
CA LEU A 53 -10.81 4.37 1.21
C LEU A 53 -11.86 4.08 0.15
N GLU A 54 -11.92 4.95 -0.85
CA GLU A 54 -12.57 4.62 -2.10
C GLU A 54 -11.49 4.18 -3.07
N ILE A 55 -11.61 2.96 -3.58
CA ILE A 55 -10.66 2.42 -4.55
C ILE A 55 -11.35 2.35 -5.90
N LYS A 56 -10.72 2.96 -6.89
CA LYS A 56 -11.24 3.01 -8.25
C LYS A 56 -11.52 1.61 -8.77
N GLY A 57 -12.77 1.34 -9.16
CA GLY A 57 -13.21 0.04 -9.64
C GLY A 57 -13.72 -0.91 -8.56
N PHE A 58 -13.54 -0.60 -7.28
CA PHE A 58 -13.96 -1.47 -6.17
C PHE A 58 -14.90 -0.79 -5.18
N GLY A 59 -14.98 0.56 -5.19
CA GLY A 59 -15.79 1.29 -4.23
C GLY A 59 -15.11 1.46 -2.87
N LYS A 60 -15.92 1.53 -1.82
CA LYS A 60 -15.41 1.76 -0.46
C LYS A 60 -14.82 0.51 0.14
N VAL A 61 -13.62 0.63 0.72
CA VAL A 61 -12.87 -0.47 1.31
C VAL A 61 -12.32 -0.03 2.65
N LEU A 62 -12.47 -0.90 3.66
CA LEU A 62 -11.81 -0.72 4.95
C LEU A 62 -10.38 -1.24 4.83
N GLN A 63 -9.40 -0.45 5.25
CA GLN A 63 -8.00 -0.89 5.31
C GLN A 63 -7.45 -0.71 6.71
N GLU A 64 -6.59 -1.62 7.11
CA GLU A 64 -5.99 -1.65 8.43
C GLU A 64 -4.48 -1.76 8.33
N LEU A 65 -3.76 -1.03 9.19
CA LEU A 65 -2.31 -1.15 9.30
C LEU A 65 -1.96 -2.31 10.23
N GLN A 66 -1.13 -3.22 9.74
CA GLN A 66 -0.66 -4.38 10.48
C GLN A 66 0.86 -4.49 10.35
N GLU A 67 1.50 -5.32 11.16
CA GLU A 67 2.94 -5.53 11.15
C GLU A 67 3.69 -4.20 11.20
N PHE A 68 3.21 -3.30 12.04
CA PHE A 68 3.70 -1.92 12.13
C PHE A 68 5.00 -1.87 12.93
N ARG A 69 6.09 -1.51 12.27
CA ARG A 69 7.40 -1.29 12.89
C ARG A 69 7.93 0.06 12.43
N PRO A 70 7.98 1.08 13.29
CA PRO A 70 8.35 2.43 12.87
C PRO A 70 9.64 2.48 12.05
N ASN A 71 9.55 3.12 10.89
CA ASN A 71 10.64 3.31 9.94
C ASN A 71 11.23 2.02 9.37
N GLN A 72 10.58 0.88 9.59
CA GLN A 72 11.07 -0.42 9.14
C GLN A 72 10.08 -1.16 8.25
N GLN A 73 8.81 -1.20 8.66
CA GLN A 73 7.85 -2.05 7.98
C GLN A 73 6.42 -1.66 8.30
N VAL A 74 5.53 -1.85 7.34
CA VAL A 74 4.08 -1.81 7.55
C VAL A 74 3.40 -2.66 6.50
N ARG A 75 2.29 -3.29 6.87
CA ARG A 75 1.42 -4.00 5.94
C ARG A 75 0.07 -3.33 5.96
N ILE A 76 -0.42 -2.95 4.78
CA ILE A 76 -1.75 -2.36 4.61
C ILE A 76 -2.68 -3.46 4.14
N VAL A 77 -3.68 -3.81 4.95
CA VAL A 77 -4.54 -4.95 4.71
C VAL A 77 -5.96 -4.50 4.40
N PRO A 78 -6.44 -4.71 3.16
CA PRO A 78 -7.84 -4.41 2.82
C PRO A 78 -8.77 -5.52 3.31
N HIS A 79 -9.95 -5.14 3.75
CA HIS A 79 -10.98 -6.08 4.18
C HIS A 79 -11.99 -6.26 3.04
N PHE A 80 -11.73 -7.23 2.18
CA PHE A 80 -12.63 -7.60 1.09
C PHE A 80 -13.35 -8.91 1.40
N LYS A 81 -14.58 -9.05 0.89
CA LYS A 81 -15.33 -10.32 1.00
C LYS A 81 -14.84 -11.36 -0.01
N VAL A 82 -14.30 -10.91 -1.14
CA VAL A 82 -13.99 -11.77 -2.28
C VAL A 82 -12.53 -12.18 -2.37
N LEU A 83 -11.65 -11.53 -1.61
CA LEU A 83 -10.23 -11.87 -1.61
C LEU A 83 -9.58 -11.49 -0.28
N THR A 84 -8.43 -12.13 -0.02
CA THR A 84 -7.56 -11.78 1.10
C THR A 84 -6.22 -11.33 0.58
N GLY A 85 -5.43 -10.67 1.42
CA GLY A 85 -4.10 -10.24 1.07
C GLY A 85 -3.76 -8.89 1.68
N GLY A 86 -2.74 -8.26 1.15
CA GLY A 86 -2.30 -6.95 1.60
C GLY A 86 -1.05 -6.50 0.89
N HIS A 87 -0.67 -5.27 1.16
CA HIS A 87 0.53 -4.66 0.59
C HIS A 87 1.52 -4.41 1.72
N ARG A 88 2.60 -5.17 1.74
CA ARG A 88 3.68 -4.97 2.72
C ARG A 88 4.74 -4.07 2.14
N PHE A 89 5.17 -3.09 2.93
CA PHE A 89 6.27 -2.18 2.61
C PHE A 89 7.39 -2.42 3.61
N ILE A 90 8.60 -2.69 3.11
CA ILE A 90 9.79 -2.86 3.94
C ILE A 90 10.77 -1.73 3.59
N PHE A 91 11.18 -0.97 4.59
CA PHE A 91 11.99 0.24 4.43
C PHE A 91 13.40 -0.02 4.95
N THR A 92 14.40 0.30 4.14
CA THR A 92 15.81 0.17 4.52
C THR A 92 16.54 1.44 4.15
N ALA A 93 17.24 2.05 5.11
CA ALA A 93 18.05 3.21 4.84
C ALA A 93 19.13 2.85 3.81
N ASP A 94 19.32 3.71 2.83
CA ASP A 94 20.23 3.51 1.71
C ASP A 94 21.09 4.75 1.57
N ARG A 95 22.26 4.63 0.92
CA ARG A 95 23.15 5.76 0.64
C ARG A 95 22.42 6.91 -0.05
N ASN A 96 21.51 6.58 -0.95
CA ASN A 96 20.81 7.53 -1.82
C ASN A 96 19.42 7.88 -1.27
N GLY A 97 19.09 7.45 -0.06
CA GLY A 97 17.79 7.71 0.54
C GLY A 97 17.19 6.49 1.23
N THR A 98 16.12 5.96 0.67
CA THR A 98 15.40 4.81 1.25
C THR A 98 15.12 3.77 0.17
N ARG A 99 15.51 2.53 0.44
CA ARG A 99 15.07 1.40 -0.37
C ARG A 99 13.73 0.93 0.16
N VAL A 100 12.76 0.82 -0.72
CA VAL A 100 11.41 0.31 -0.39
C VAL A 100 11.20 -0.99 -1.14
N ASP A 101 11.02 -2.07 -0.40
CA ASP A 101 10.67 -3.36 -0.95
C ASP A 101 9.16 -3.55 -0.79
N HIS A 102 8.45 -3.66 -1.90
CA HIS A 102 7.01 -3.88 -1.95
C HIS A 102 6.70 -5.35 -2.11
N GLU A 103 5.75 -5.85 -1.34
CA GLU A 103 5.22 -7.21 -1.51
C GLU A 103 3.70 -7.12 -1.53
N LEU A 104 3.12 -7.37 -2.69
CA LEU A 104 1.67 -7.34 -2.86
C LEU A 104 1.15 -8.77 -2.96
N GLU A 105 0.26 -9.14 -2.04
CA GLU A 105 -0.39 -10.44 -2.03
C GLU A 105 -1.90 -10.25 -2.23
N MET A 106 -2.48 -11.03 -3.15
CA MET A 106 -3.92 -11.06 -3.37
C MET A 106 -4.34 -12.50 -3.62
N THR A 107 -5.24 -13.02 -2.77
CA THR A 107 -5.73 -14.39 -2.86
C THR A 107 -7.25 -14.37 -2.96
N PRO A 108 -7.82 -14.65 -4.14
CA PRO A 108 -9.27 -14.74 -4.32
C PRO A 108 -9.85 -15.88 -3.50
N LYS A 109 -11.09 -15.71 -3.04
CA LYS A 109 -11.81 -16.74 -2.27
C LYS A 109 -12.84 -17.45 -3.16
N GLY A 110 -13.00 -18.77 -2.94
CA GLY A 110 -14.07 -19.54 -3.56
C GLY A 110 -14.10 -19.46 -5.08
N VAL A 111 -15.26 -19.13 -5.65
CA VAL A 111 -15.44 -19.04 -7.10
C VAL A 111 -14.60 -17.95 -7.74
N PHE A 112 -14.15 -16.97 -6.98
CA PHE A 112 -13.33 -15.88 -7.50
C PHE A 112 -11.91 -16.33 -7.86
N LYS A 113 -11.53 -17.57 -7.53
CA LYS A 113 -10.23 -18.14 -7.91
C LYS A 113 -10.05 -18.23 -9.43
N ILE A 114 -11.13 -18.23 -10.20
CA ILE A 114 -11.04 -18.24 -11.66
C ILE A 114 -10.42 -16.96 -12.21
N PHE A 115 -10.40 -15.88 -11.42
CA PHE A 115 -9.83 -14.61 -11.84
C PHE A 115 -8.34 -14.46 -11.50
N ILE A 116 -7.68 -15.53 -10.97
CA ILE A 116 -6.27 -15.46 -10.58
C ILE A 116 -5.35 -14.91 -11.69
N PRO A 117 -5.43 -15.37 -12.96
CA PRO A 117 -4.56 -14.82 -13.99
C PRO A 117 -4.78 -13.32 -14.24
N LEU A 118 -6.04 -12.89 -14.24
CA LEU A 118 -6.37 -11.48 -14.42
C LEU A 118 -5.89 -10.64 -13.25
N MET A 119 -6.08 -11.15 -12.02
CA MET A 119 -5.62 -10.46 -10.81
C MET A 119 -4.10 -10.32 -10.76
N GLY A 120 -3.38 -11.31 -11.27
CA GLY A 120 -1.92 -11.22 -11.37
C GLY A 120 -1.47 -10.06 -12.24
N MET A 121 -2.13 -9.84 -13.37
CA MET A 121 -1.83 -8.73 -14.27
C MET A 121 -2.20 -7.38 -13.64
N MET A 122 -3.37 -7.30 -13.03
CA MET A 122 -3.84 -6.09 -12.35
C MET A 122 -2.96 -5.74 -11.16
N GLY A 123 -2.55 -6.73 -10.38
CA GLY A 123 -1.69 -6.54 -9.23
C GLY A 123 -0.32 -6.01 -9.63
N LYS A 124 0.27 -6.53 -10.71
CA LYS A 124 1.56 -6.06 -11.22
C LYS A 124 1.48 -4.60 -11.65
N LYS A 125 0.42 -4.24 -12.37
CA LYS A 125 0.21 -2.85 -12.80
C LYS A 125 -0.01 -1.94 -11.61
N ASN A 126 -0.87 -2.34 -10.68
CA ASN A 126 -1.17 -1.56 -9.48
C ASN A 126 0.10 -1.30 -8.66
N LEU A 127 0.90 -2.33 -8.47
CA LEU A 127 2.14 -2.24 -7.71
C LEU A 127 3.12 -1.25 -8.35
N ARG A 128 3.31 -1.36 -9.67
CA ARG A 128 4.20 -0.47 -10.40
C ARG A 128 3.70 0.99 -10.37
N ASP A 129 2.41 1.18 -10.62
CA ASP A 129 1.82 2.52 -10.64
C ASP A 129 1.87 3.18 -9.27
N THR A 130 1.61 2.42 -8.20
CA THR A 130 1.70 2.90 -6.83
C THR A 130 3.15 3.29 -6.48
N ALA A 131 4.10 2.45 -6.82
CA ALA A 131 5.51 2.73 -6.54
C ALA A 131 6.00 3.98 -7.28
N ASN A 132 5.65 4.11 -8.56
CA ASN A 132 6.02 5.28 -9.36
C ASN A 132 5.36 6.55 -8.82
N ALA A 133 4.10 6.48 -8.42
CA ALA A 133 3.38 7.62 -7.88
C ALA A 133 4.00 8.08 -6.56
N LEU A 134 4.33 7.14 -5.69
CA LEU A 134 4.97 7.43 -4.40
C LEU A 134 6.32 8.12 -4.60
N GLN A 135 7.14 7.58 -5.50
CA GLN A 135 8.45 8.15 -5.79
C GLN A 135 8.33 9.56 -6.36
N SER A 136 7.44 9.76 -7.33
CA SER A 136 7.23 11.07 -7.95
C SER A 136 6.74 12.09 -6.94
N TYR A 137 5.82 11.71 -6.08
CA TYR A 137 5.28 12.60 -5.05
C TYR A 137 6.36 13.05 -4.07
N LEU A 138 7.13 12.11 -3.55
CA LEU A 138 8.17 12.40 -2.55
C LEU A 138 9.34 13.18 -3.16
N GLU A 139 9.77 12.84 -4.37
CA GLU A 139 10.93 13.49 -4.99
C GLU A 139 10.62 14.89 -5.54
N ARG A 140 9.34 15.27 -5.60
CA ARG A 140 8.94 16.62 -5.96
C ARG A 140 8.92 17.60 -4.80
N THR A 141 8.94 17.10 -3.59
CA THR A 141 8.81 17.95 -2.38
C THR A 141 10.15 18.41 -1.78
#